data_bfdbd051cf8ccf05ff3da593890594a6
#
_entry.id   bfdbd051cf8ccf05ff3da593890594a6
#
_cell.length_a   1.000
_cell.length_b   1.000
_cell.length_c   1.000
_cell.angle_alpha   90.00
_cell.angle_beta   90.00
_cell.angle_gamma   90.00
#
_symmetry.space_group_name_H-M   'P 1'
#
loop_
_entity.id
_entity.type
_entity.pdbx_description
1 polymer ?
#
loop_
_entity_poly.entity_id
_entity_poly.type
_entity_poly.pdbx_seq_one_letter_code
_entity_poly.pdbx_strand_id
1 'polypeptide(L)'
;WHLSKALGLEDKKMYRITFNEITKTAVKESLKHARQIDMDLVDAQQARRMVDRMVGYRISPLLWAKVKRGLSAGRVQSAALRIIADREEEINAFVPEEYWSLDAQFKVTGEKKPVTAKFYGTTKEKMEIHSREEMDQVLAALKDAAFSVTDVKKGERTKKAPLPFTTSTLQQEASKVLNFSTSKTMRLAQQLYEGIDIEGQGTVGVITYLRTDSTRVSDEAAAQAVSYIGETYGENYLRHGETKKAPDRKIQDAHEAIRPTDIRRLPVKVKESLSRDQFRLYQLIWKRFAASCMADAKYHTTSVKIDGAGYRFTVSASVVAFDGFMSVYVQDEEKSDNPSLLKELGPDSELQLLEFEDKQHFTQPPAHYTEAALVKTLEELGIGRPSTYAPTISTIIARRYVAKEGRNLYLTELGEVVNHIMKQAFPSIVESDFTANVESLLDKVEEGVVNWKTVVSNFYPDLEEAVEKAEEDLQKVKIEDEVSDEVCELCGRNMVVKYGPHGKFLACPGFPECRNTKPYLEKIGVKCPKCGKEIVLRRSSKGRKFYSCEGYPDCDFVSWKRPEAPKEQTETTGEAVKN
;
A
#
# COMPACT_ATOMS: atom_id res chain seq x y z
N TRP A 1 -26.75 18.08 15.90
CA TRP A 1 -26.40 18.94 17.01
C TRP A 1 -25.87 20.30 16.53
N HIS A 2 -24.84 20.36 15.69
CA HIS A 2 -24.31 21.64 15.20
C HIS A 2 -25.35 22.48 14.45
N LEU A 3 -26.16 21.86 13.58
CA LEU A 3 -27.25 22.56 12.89
C LEU A 3 -28.32 23.05 13.86
N SER A 4 -28.65 22.22 14.86
CA SER A 4 -29.59 22.62 15.91
C SER A 4 -29.12 23.88 16.64
N LYS A 5 -27.87 23.90 17.07
CA LYS A 5 -27.25 25.06 17.74
C LYS A 5 -27.18 26.27 16.83
N ALA A 6 -26.69 26.08 15.60
CA ALA A 6 -26.50 27.19 14.64
C ALA A 6 -27.82 27.85 14.21
N LEU A 7 -28.91 27.08 14.18
CA LEU A 7 -30.23 27.55 13.76
C LEU A 7 -31.17 27.91 14.96
N GLY A 8 -30.69 27.80 16.21
CA GLY A 8 -31.51 28.09 17.41
C GLY A 8 -32.73 27.19 17.53
N LEU A 9 -32.58 25.89 17.21
CA LEU A 9 -33.69 24.94 17.22
C LEU A 9 -33.77 24.12 18.55
N GLU A 10 -33.08 24.54 19.58
CA GLU A 10 -32.91 23.79 20.82
C GLU A 10 -34.25 23.53 21.53
N ASP A 11 -35.17 24.50 21.47
CA ASP A 11 -36.52 24.40 22.06
C ASP A 11 -37.54 23.67 21.18
N LYS A 12 -37.12 23.23 19.98
CA LYS A 12 -37.98 22.54 19.03
C LYS A 12 -37.83 21.03 19.12
N LYS A 13 -38.92 20.30 18.87
CA LYS A 13 -38.91 18.85 18.77
C LYS A 13 -38.15 18.42 17.53
N MET A 14 -36.94 17.85 17.73
CA MET A 14 -36.05 17.43 16.65
C MET A 14 -35.88 15.91 16.65
N TYR A 15 -35.71 15.38 15.48
CA TYR A 15 -35.40 13.96 15.27
C TYR A 15 -34.24 13.81 14.33
N ARG A 16 -33.39 12.81 14.59
CA ARG A 16 -32.30 12.39 13.72
C ARG A 16 -32.67 11.11 13.01
N ILE A 17 -32.44 11.08 11.73
CA ILE A 17 -32.47 9.86 10.92
C ILE A 17 -31.06 9.49 10.47
N THR A 18 -30.78 8.20 10.34
CA THR A 18 -29.50 7.67 9.84
C THR A 18 -29.77 6.63 8.77
N PHE A 19 -28.95 6.65 7.72
CA PHE A 19 -29.00 5.68 6.63
C PHE A 19 -27.60 5.51 6.03
N ASN A 20 -27.29 4.33 5.52
CA ASN A 20 -25.98 3.98 5.00
C ASN A 20 -25.88 4.11 3.48
N GLU A 21 -27.00 4.38 2.80
CA GLU A 21 -27.07 4.57 1.35
C GLU A 21 -28.10 5.64 0.98
N ILE A 22 -27.84 6.36 -0.10
CA ILE A 22 -28.75 7.41 -0.59
C ILE A 22 -29.63 6.79 -1.67
N THR A 23 -30.63 6.02 -1.23
CA THR A 23 -31.68 5.46 -2.06
C THR A 23 -33.05 5.86 -1.54
N LYS A 24 -34.06 5.87 -2.42
CA LYS A 24 -35.43 6.24 -2.04
C LYS A 24 -35.98 5.32 -0.95
N THR A 25 -35.64 4.04 -0.98
CA THR A 25 -36.09 3.04 -0.02
C THR A 25 -35.41 3.27 1.34
N ALA A 26 -34.08 3.38 1.39
CA ALA A 26 -33.34 3.59 2.62
C ALA A 26 -33.75 4.89 3.34
N VAL A 27 -33.93 5.99 2.60
CA VAL A 27 -34.39 7.26 3.18
C VAL A 27 -35.81 7.15 3.73
N LYS A 28 -36.74 6.48 3.04
CA LYS A 28 -38.10 6.29 3.55
C LYS A 28 -38.14 5.40 4.78
N GLU A 29 -37.34 4.34 4.81
CA GLU A 29 -37.27 3.43 5.95
C GLU A 29 -36.66 4.12 7.17
N SER A 30 -35.61 4.93 6.99
CA SER A 30 -34.96 5.66 8.08
C SER A 30 -35.92 6.64 8.81
N LEU A 31 -36.94 7.15 8.14
CA LEU A 31 -37.96 8.00 8.77
C LEU A 31 -38.77 7.25 9.82
N LYS A 32 -38.98 5.93 9.68
CA LYS A 32 -39.66 5.09 10.65
C LYS A 32 -38.84 4.83 11.91
N HIS A 33 -37.52 4.96 11.81
CA HIS A 33 -36.54 4.73 12.86
C HIS A 33 -35.88 6.04 13.36
N ALA A 34 -36.62 7.15 13.27
CA ALA A 34 -36.14 8.44 13.74
C ALA A 34 -35.89 8.42 15.25
N ARG A 35 -34.74 8.92 15.67
CA ARG A 35 -34.29 8.93 17.08
C ARG A 35 -33.89 10.33 17.54
N GLN A 36 -33.62 10.48 18.83
CA GLN A 36 -33.02 11.69 19.39
C GLN A 36 -31.55 11.82 18.97
N ILE A 37 -30.99 13.02 19.13
CA ILE A 37 -29.56 13.24 18.95
C ILE A 37 -28.84 12.42 20.02
N ASP A 38 -27.86 11.63 19.56
CA ASP A 38 -26.97 10.88 20.40
C ASP A 38 -25.90 11.81 20.96
N MET A 39 -25.94 12.09 22.24
CA MET A 39 -25.02 13.04 22.87
C MET A 39 -23.66 12.44 23.15
N ASP A 40 -23.55 11.13 23.36
CA ASP A 40 -22.26 10.47 23.56
C ASP A 40 -21.41 10.53 22.28
N LEU A 41 -22.04 10.33 21.11
CA LEU A 41 -21.42 10.52 19.82
C LEU A 41 -21.00 11.98 19.57
N VAL A 42 -21.81 12.95 20.01
CA VAL A 42 -21.48 14.38 19.94
C VAL A 42 -20.27 14.68 20.82
N ASP A 43 -20.25 14.16 22.03
CA ASP A 43 -19.19 14.38 23.02
C ASP A 43 -17.87 13.74 22.57
N ALA A 44 -17.89 12.55 21.99
CA ALA A 44 -16.72 11.89 21.40
C ALA A 44 -16.12 12.73 20.27
N GLN A 45 -16.97 13.27 19.40
CA GLN A 45 -16.54 14.14 18.30
C GLN A 45 -15.95 15.46 18.81
N GLN A 46 -16.55 16.06 19.86
CA GLN A 46 -16.02 17.26 20.47
C GLN A 46 -14.67 17.01 21.15
N ALA A 47 -14.55 15.92 21.93
CA ALA A 47 -13.29 15.53 22.56
C ALA A 47 -12.18 15.36 21.53
N ARG A 48 -12.44 14.61 20.45
CA ARG A 48 -11.49 14.44 19.34
C ARG A 48 -11.05 15.79 18.77
N ARG A 49 -11.99 16.65 18.46
CA ARG A 49 -11.72 17.98 17.90
C ARG A 49 -10.90 18.85 18.86
N MET A 50 -11.18 18.78 20.17
CA MET A 50 -10.43 19.55 21.17
C MET A 50 -9.00 19.05 21.31
N VAL A 51 -8.80 17.73 21.50
CA VAL A 51 -7.46 17.15 21.61
C VAL A 51 -6.61 17.46 20.37
N ASP A 52 -7.15 17.24 19.17
CA ASP A 52 -6.41 17.48 17.94
C ASP A 52 -6.09 18.99 17.74
N ARG A 53 -6.98 19.89 18.17
CA ARG A 53 -6.72 21.34 18.13
C ARG A 53 -5.71 21.78 19.16
N MET A 54 -5.74 21.24 20.38
CA MET A 54 -4.76 21.54 21.42
C MET A 54 -3.35 21.19 20.91
N VAL A 55 -3.16 19.98 20.42
CA VAL A 55 -1.88 19.56 19.80
C VAL A 55 -1.50 20.51 18.66
N GLY A 56 -2.41 20.73 17.72
CA GLY A 56 -2.11 21.54 16.53
C GLY A 56 -1.77 23.00 16.86
N TYR A 57 -2.52 23.63 17.76
CA TYR A 57 -2.37 25.05 18.09
C TYR A 57 -1.21 25.33 19.06
N ARG A 58 -0.82 24.36 19.87
CA ARG A 58 0.31 24.50 20.78
C ARG A 58 1.64 24.17 20.09
N ILE A 59 1.71 23.09 19.33
CA ILE A 59 2.97 22.62 18.72
C ILE A 59 3.28 23.32 17.39
N SER A 60 2.28 23.63 16.56
CA SER A 60 2.56 24.25 15.25
C SER A 60 3.26 25.62 15.34
N PRO A 61 2.89 26.53 16.25
CA PRO A 61 3.63 27.79 16.46
C PRO A 61 5.08 27.58 16.90
N LEU A 62 5.33 26.56 17.73
CA LEU A 62 6.69 26.18 18.13
C LEU A 62 7.53 25.77 16.92
N LEU A 63 6.98 24.93 16.03
CA LEU A 63 7.65 24.57 14.77
C LEU A 63 7.90 25.81 13.88
N TRP A 64 7.01 26.81 13.90
CA TRP A 64 7.22 28.04 13.13
C TRP A 64 8.36 28.89 13.70
N ALA A 65 8.49 28.94 15.01
CA ALA A 65 9.55 29.69 15.69
C ALA A 65 10.91 29.01 15.54
N LYS A 66 10.94 27.69 15.66
CA LYS A 66 12.19 26.91 15.72
C LYS A 66 12.68 26.42 14.34
N VAL A 67 11.78 26.24 13.35
CA VAL A 67 12.11 25.74 12.01
C VAL A 67 11.66 26.70 10.93
N LYS A 68 10.35 26.73 10.59
CA LYS A 68 9.82 27.51 9.47
C LYS A 68 8.31 27.73 9.58
N ARG A 69 7.83 28.91 9.16
CA ARG A 69 6.40 29.19 9.07
C ARG A 69 5.67 28.25 8.11
N GLY A 70 4.42 27.92 8.44
CA GLY A 70 3.53 27.10 7.62
C GLY A 70 3.63 25.59 7.89
N LEU A 71 4.48 25.16 8.83
CA LEU A 71 4.51 23.79 9.31
C LEU A 71 3.31 23.51 10.23
N SER A 72 2.97 22.24 10.39
CA SER A 72 1.93 21.82 11.33
C SER A 72 2.31 20.52 12.01
N ALA A 73 1.92 20.38 13.26
CA ALA A 73 1.94 19.12 13.96
C ALA A 73 0.50 18.71 14.29
N GLY A 74 0.29 17.42 14.38
CA GLY A 74 -0.97 16.81 14.77
C GLY A 74 -0.71 15.38 15.18
N ARG A 75 -1.46 14.87 16.14
CA ARG A 75 -1.26 13.56 16.75
C ARG A 75 -1.11 12.43 15.71
N VAL A 76 -2.12 12.21 14.87
CA VAL A 76 -2.11 11.19 13.81
C VAL A 76 -1.08 11.52 12.71
N GLN A 77 -0.91 12.79 12.38
CA GLN A 77 0.05 13.25 11.39
C GLN A 77 1.49 12.96 11.82
N SER A 78 1.84 13.25 13.07
CA SER A 78 3.19 13.05 13.59
C SER A 78 3.51 11.56 13.77
N ALA A 79 2.54 10.76 14.21
CA ALA A 79 2.70 9.31 14.27
C ALA A 79 2.91 8.70 12.86
N ALA A 80 2.16 9.14 11.86
CA ALA A 80 2.35 8.71 10.47
C ALA A 80 3.72 9.10 9.91
N LEU A 81 4.21 10.31 10.24
CA LEU A 81 5.55 10.75 9.85
C LEU A 81 6.64 9.91 10.50
N ARG A 82 6.51 9.59 11.80
CA ARG A 82 7.44 8.74 12.53
C ARG A 82 7.52 7.34 11.92
N ILE A 83 6.40 6.72 11.58
CA ILE A 83 6.37 5.40 10.93
C ILE A 83 7.19 5.39 9.63
N ILE A 84 7.08 6.46 8.83
CA ILE A 84 7.89 6.60 7.61
C ILE A 84 9.36 6.81 7.96
N ALA A 85 9.67 7.66 8.93
CA ALA A 85 11.04 7.95 9.33
C ALA A 85 11.75 6.72 9.89
N ASP A 86 11.10 5.96 10.77
CA ASP A 86 11.65 4.72 11.32
C ASP A 86 11.92 3.69 10.18
N ARG A 87 11.09 3.63 9.15
CA ARG A 87 11.33 2.81 7.96
C ARG A 87 12.52 3.29 7.13
N GLU A 88 12.73 4.58 6.97
CA GLU A 88 13.90 5.12 6.28
C GLU A 88 15.19 4.83 7.09
N GLU A 89 15.12 4.90 8.43
CA GLU A 89 16.23 4.48 9.30
C GLU A 89 16.56 2.99 9.10
N GLU A 90 15.55 2.09 9.04
CA GLU A 90 15.72 0.67 8.74
C GLU A 90 16.37 0.43 7.37
N ILE A 91 15.92 1.15 6.33
CA ILE A 91 16.45 1.04 4.98
C ILE A 91 17.93 1.48 4.93
N ASN A 92 18.24 2.61 5.58
CA ASN A 92 19.59 3.17 5.59
C ASN A 92 20.59 2.35 6.43
N ALA A 93 20.10 1.69 7.47
CA ALA A 93 20.92 0.81 8.33
C ALA A 93 21.06 -0.61 7.78
N PHE A 94 20.33 -0.94 6.69
CA PHE A 94 20.30 -2.30 6.16
C PHE A 94 21.64 -2.68 5.51
N VAL A 95 22.15 -3.83 5.90
CA VAL A 95 23.35 -4.43 5.30
C VAL A 95 22.92 -5.65 4.49
N PRO A 96 23.14 -5.66 3.17
CA PRO A 96 22.82 -6.82 2.34
C PRO A 96 23.64 -8.05 2.73
N GLU A 97 22.96 -9.19 2.88
CA GLU A 97 23.58 -10.49 3.12
C GLU A 97 23.50 -11.32 1.84
N GLU A 98 24.63 -11.98 1.52
CA GLU A 98 24.72 -12.86 0.36
C GLU A 98 23.99 -14.18 0.64
N TYR A 99 23.26 -14.66 -0.33
CA TYR A 99 22.71 -16.02 -0.36
C TYR A 99 22.60 -16.53 -1.79
N TRP A 100 22.52 -17.85 -1.93
CA TRP A 100 22.47 -18.51 -3.21
C TRP A 100 21.22 -19.37 -3.35
N SER A 101 20.69 -19.43 -4.56
CA SER A 101 19.65 -20.38 -4.93
C SER A 101 20.17 -21.36 -5.96
N LEU A 102 19.71 -22.61 -5.89
CA LEU A 102 20.03 -23.66 -6.83
C LEU A 102 18.73 -24.26 -7.35
N ASP A 103 18.54 -24.18 -8.66
CA ASP A 103 17.45 -24.83 -9.37
C ASP A 103 18.03 -25.99 -10.19
N ALA A 104 17.33 -27.13 -10.21
CA ALA A 104 17.67 -28.29 -11.02
C ALA A 104 16.58 -28.51 -12.07
N GLN A 105 16.97 -28.62 -13.34
CA GLN A 105 16.07 -28.93 -14.43
C GLN A 105 16.12 -30.43 -14.73
N PHE A 106 14.99 -31.10 -14.59
CA PHE A 106 14.83 -32.53 -14.85
C PHE A 106 13.96 -32.77 -16.08
N LYS A 107 14.46 -33.63 -16.97
CA LYS A 107 13.64 -34.25 -18.02
C LYS A 107 12.95 -35.46 -17.43
N VAL A 108 11.65 -35.54 -17.59
CA VAL A 108 10.84 -36.68 -17.20
C VAL A 108 10.58 -37.53 -18.45
N THR A 109 10.80 -38.85 -18.37
CA THR A 109 10.58 -39.75 -19.51
C THR A 109 9.11 -39.68 -19.96
N GLY A 110 8.89 -39.43 -21.25
CA GLY A 110 7.54 -39.23 -21.82
C GLY A 110 7.08 -37.78 -21.91
N GLU A 111 7.73 -36.83 -21.25
CA GLU A 111 7.34 -35.43 -21.21
C GLU A 111 8.20 -34.57 -22.16
N LYS A 112 7.54 -33.53 -22.75
CA LYS A 112 8.22 -32.60 -23.71
C LYS A 112 8.93 -31.45 -23.03
N LYS A 113 8.51 -31.07 -21.83
CA LYS A 113 9.05 -29.91 -21.10
C LYS A 113 9.78 -30.37 -19.83
N PRO A 114 10.92 -29.75 -19.51
CA PRO A 114 11.60 -30.03 -18.25
C PRO A 114 10.81 -29.54 -17.04
N VAL A 115 11.05 -30.18 -15.90
CA VAL A 115 10.55 -29.78 -14.58
C VAL A 115 11.69 -29.07 -13.86
N THR A 116 11.47 -27.84 -13.40
CA THR A 116 12.42 -27.11 -12.56
C THR A 116 12.08 -27.35 -11.10
N ALA A 117 13.00 -27.96 -10.36
CA ALA A 117 12.89 -28.21 -8.93
C ALA A 117 13.88 -27.34 -8.15
N LYS A 118 13.43 -26.78 -7.04
CA LYS A 118 14.22 -25.89 -6.19
C LYS A 118 14.94 -26.69 -5.11
N PHE A 119 16.18 -26.35 -4.87
CA PHE A 119 16.97 -26.89 -3.76
C PHE A 119 16.28 -26.61 -2.43
N TYR A 120 16.18 -27.65 -1.62
CA TYR A 120 15.57 -27.57 -0.29
C TYR A 120 16.63 -27.60 0.81
N GLY A 121 17.65 -28.41 0.61
CA GLY A 121 18.70 -28.69 1.58
C GLY A 121 19.07 -30.16 1.57
N THR A 122 19.35 -30.72 2.74
CA THR A 122 19.56 -32.16 2.87
C THR A 122 18.22 -32.91 2.88
N THR A 123 18.28 -34.23 2.79
CA THR A 123 17.07 -35.07 2.91
C THR A 123 16.42 -35.00 4.30
N LYS A 124 17.14 -34.47 5.31
CA LYS A 124 16.70 -34.38 6.71
C LYS A 124 16.23 -32.98 7.09
N GLU A 125 16.91 -31.93 6.63
CA GLU A 125 16.68 -30.55 7.06
C GLU A 125 16.83 -29.54 5.92
N LYS A 126 16.16 -28.40 6.07
CA LYS A 126 16.31 -27.26 5.16
C LYS A 126 17.71 -26.67 5.33
N MET A 127 18.37 -26.36 4.21
CA MET A 127 19.67 -25.73 4.18
C MET A 127 19.62 -24.48 3.30
N GLU A 128 20.21 -23.40 3.77
CA GLU A 128 20.43 -22.18 2.99
C GLU A 128 21.92 -22.10 2.62
N ILE A 129 22.22 -21.61 1.44
CA ILE A 129 23.58 -21.53 0.91
C ILE A 129 24.00 -20.06 0.96
N HIS A 130 25.07 -19.74 1.68
CA HIS A 130 25.47 -18.36 1.97
C HIS A 130 26.75 -17.94 1.24
N SER A 131 27.46 -18.86 0.59
CA SER A 131 28.67 -18.54 -0.12
C SER A 131 28.86 -19.35 -1.40
N ARG A 132 29.77 -18.88 -2.26
CA ARG A 132 30.18 -19.62 -3.46
C ARG A 132 30.82 -20.95 -3.10
N GLU A 133 31.61 -20.99 -2.05
CA GLU A 133 32.30 -22.21 -1.59
C GLU A 133 31.30 -23.29 -1.15
N GLU A 134 30.25 -22.91 -0.42
CA GLU A 134 29.17 -23.84 -0.07
C GLU A 134 28.43 -24.34 -1.29
N MET A 135 28.14 -23.45 -2.26
CA MET A 135 27.48 -23.82 -3.52
C MET A 135 28.35 -24.82 -4.31
N ASP A 136 29.65 -24.58 -4.44
CA ASP A 136 30.57 -25.47 -5.14
C ASP A 136 30.68 -26.85 -4.47
N GLN A 137 30.62 -26.94 -3.14
CA GLN A 137 30.57 -28.20 -2.41
C GLN A 137 29.28 -28.99 -2.72
N VAL A 138 28.13 -28.31 -2.74
CA VAL A 138 26.84 -28.92 -3.09
C VAL A 138 26.85 -29.39 -4.53
N LEU A 139 27.31 -28.58 -5.48
CA LEU A 139 27.39 -28.94 -6.90
C LEU A 139 28.36 -30.11 -7.14
N ALA A 140 29.50 -30.13 -6.45
CA ALA A 140 30.46 -31.25 -6.54
C ALA A 140 29.86 -32.57 -6.07
N ALA A 141 29.08 -32.56 -4.98
CA ALA A 141 28.39 -33.73 -4.48
C ALA A 141 27.26 -34.21 -5.42
N LEU A 142 26.64 -33.28 -6.14
CA LEU A 142 25.51 -33.56 -7.05
C LEU A 142 25.94 -33.94 -8.47
N LYS A 143 27.23 -33.76 -8.83
CA LYS A 143 27.74 -33.86 -10.21
C LYS A 143 27.39 -35.18 -10.90
N ASP A 144 27.55 -36.32 -10.17
CA ASP A 144 27.33 -37.66 -10.70
C ASP A 144 26.17 -38.36 -9.95
N ALA A 145 25.28 -37.57 -9.33
CA ALA A 145 24.21 -38.13 -8.53
C ALA A 145 23.07 -38.71 -9.39
N ALA A 146 22.58 -39.88 -8.99
CA ALA A 146 21.31 -40.38 -9.49
C ALA A 146 20.17 -39.71 -8.69
N PHE A 147 19.18 -39.22 -9.41
CA PHE A 147 18.01 -38.57 -8.82
C PHE A 147 16.79 -39.46 -8.89
N SER A 148 16.02 -39.49 -7.83
CA SER A 148 14.77 -40.24 -7.77
C SER A 148 13.67 -39.44 -7.10
N VAL A 149 12.42 -39.70 -7.52
CA VAL A 149 11.24 -39.15 -6.83
C VAL A 149 11.02 -39.96 -5.56
N THR A 150 11.16 -39.34 -4.42
CA THR A 150 11.04 -40.02 -3.11
C THR A 150 9.69 -39.82 -2.43
N ASP A 151 8.97 -38.74 -2.77
CA ASP A 151 7.66 -38.44 -2.19
C ASP A 151 6.83 -37.59 -3.18
N VAL A 152 5.56 -38.00 -3.36
CA VAL A 152 4.57 -37.25 -4.12
C VAL A 152 3.34 -37.05 -3.25
N LYS A 153 3.17 -35.82 -2.77
CA LYS A 153 2.03 -35.46 -1.94
C LYS A 153 0.98 -34.72 -2.76
N LYS A 154 -0.18 -35.33 -2.93
CA LYS A 154 -1.37 -34.68 -3.52
C LYS A 154 -2.27 -34.20 -2.40
N GLY A 155 -2.83 -32.99 -2.57
CA GLY A 155 -3.70 -32.37 -1.58
C GLY A 155 -4.64 -31.35 -2.21
N GLU A 156 -5.43 -30.73 -1.36
CA GLU A 156 -6.33 -29.64 -1.74
C GLU A 156 -6.01 -28.39 -0.93
N ARG A 157 -6.09 -27.25 -1.58
CA ARG A 157 -5.97 -25.92 -0.94
C ARG A 157 -7.20 -25.09 -1.26
N THR A 158 -7.79 -24.50 -0.25
CA THR A 158 -8.90 -23.55 -0.40
C THR A 158 -8.37 -22.11 -0.33
N LYS A 159 -8.68 -21.31 -1.35
CA LYS A 159 -8.48 -19.87 -1.35
C LYS A 159 -9.81 -19.19 -0.98
N LYS A 160 -9.84 -18.57 0.20
CA LYS A 160 -11.07 -17.96 0.73
C LYS A 160 -11.49 -16.76 -0.10
N ALA A 161 -12.80 -16.63 -0.28
CA ALA A 161 -13.40 -15.42 -0.83
C ALA A 161 -13.06 -14.20 0.03
N PRO A 162 -12.70 -13.07 -0.59
CA PRO A 162 -12.32 -11.86 0.14
C PRO A 162 -13.54 -11.26 0.85
N LEU A 163 -13.30 -10.55 1.95
CA LEU A 163 -14.35 -9.75 2.60
C LEU A 163 -14.70 -8.51 1.76
N PRO A 164 -15.91 -7.96 1.89
CA PRO A 164 -16.26 -6.70 1.24
C PRO A 164 -15.37 -5.57 1.76
N PHE A 165 -15.34 -4.44 1.05
CA PHE A 165 -14.43 -3.36 1.37
C PHE A 165 -14.79 -2.59 2.64
N THR A 166 -13.77 -2.34 3.45
CA THR A 166 -13.70 -1.19 4.38
C THR A 166 -13.06 0.00 3.66
N THR A 167 -13.04 1.18 4.30
CA THR A 167 -12.33 2.35 3.77
C THR A 167 -10.85 2.06 3.53
N SER A 168 -10.20 1.40 4.47
CA SER A 168 -8.77 1.06 4.39
C SER A 168 -8.50 0.09 3.25
N THR A 169 -9.23 -1.02 3.19
CA THR A 169 -9.02 -2.04 2.14
C THR A 169 -9.39 -1.53 0.75
N LEU A 170 -10.38 -0.62 0.62
CA LEU A 170 -10.68 0.05 -0.65
C LEU A 170 -9.51 0.94 -1.10
N GLN A 171 -8.93 1.72 -0.21
CA GLN A 171 -7.77 2.57 -0.54
C GLN A 171 -6.56 1.73 -0.95
N GLN A 172 -6.29 0.64 -0.25
CA GLN A 172 -5.20 -0.29 -0.57
C GLN A 172 -5.38 -0.90 -1.96
N GLU A 173 -6.54 -1.46 -2.23
CA GLU A 173 -6.80 -2.16 -3.49
C GLU A 173 -6.90 -1.20 -4.68
N ALA A 174 -7.52 -0.03 -4.51
CA ALA A 174 -7.57 1.00 -5.54
C ALA A 174 -6.16 1.53 -5.89
N SER A 175 -5.27 1.63 -4.91
CA SER A 175 -3.87 1.97 -5.15
C SER A 175 -3.15 0.87 -5.93
N LYS A 176 -3.35 -0.39 -5.56
CA LYS A 176 -2.70 -1.56 -6.20
C LYS A 176 -3.16 -1.75 -7.64
N VAL A 177 -4.48 -1.82 -7.87
CA VAL A 177 -5.08 -2.24 -9.14
C VAL A 177 -5.30 -1.05 -10.09
N LEU A 178 -5.75 0.10 -9.54
CA LEU A 178 -6.13 1.27 -10.34
C LEU A 178 -5.03 2.34 -10.39
N ASN A 179 -4.01 2.22 -9.54
CA ASN A 179 -2.98 3.24 -9.33
C ASN A 179 -3.57 4.60 -8.90
N PHE A 180 -4.60 4.57 -8.04
CA PHE A 180 -5.21 5.77 -7.48
C PHE A 180 -4.54 6.13 -6.16
N SER A 181 -4.38 7.42 -5.89
CA SER A 181 -4.02 7.89 -4.54
C SER A 181 -5.19 7.70 -3.58
N THR A 182 -4.90 7.65 -2.28
CA THR A 182 -5.92 7.56 -1.23
C THR A 182 -6.94 8.69 -1.33
N SER A 183 -6.47 9.93 -1.54
CA SER A 183 -7.34 11.10 -1.71
C SER A 183 -8.21 11.03 -2.97
N LYS A 184 -7.66 10.54 -4.09
CA LYS A 184 -8.43 10.35 -5.32
C LYS A 184 -9.50 9.29 -5.11
N THR A 185 -9.15 8.18 -4.47
CA THR A 185 -10.10 7.09 -4.16
C THR A 185 -11.26 7.61 -3.33
N MET A 186 -10.98 8.34 -2.24
CA MET A 186 -12.02 8.87 -1.36
C MET A 186 -12.90 9.92 -2.03
N ARG A 187 -12.32 10.79 -2.86
CA ARG A 187 -13.10 11.77 -3.64
C ARG A 187 -14.06 11.11 -4.61
N LEU A 188 -13.60 10.09 -5.34
CA LEU A 188 -14.45 9.35 -6.28
C LEU A 188 -15.53 8.54 -5.55
N ALA A 189 -15.17 7.90 -4.43
CA ALA A 189 -16.12 7.18 -3.60
C ALA A 189 -17.21 8.12 -3.04
N GLN A 190 -16.84 9.34 -2.62
CA GLN A 190 -17.79 10.36 -2.17
C GLN A 190 -18.79 10.71 -3.28
N GLN A 191 -18.34 10.89 -4.52
CA GLN A 191 -19.20 11.17 -5.66
C GLN A 191 -20.16 10.01 -5.95
N LEU A 192 -19.67 8.76 -5.91
CA LEU A 192 -20.50 7.56 -6.10
C LEU A 192 -21.54 7.39 -4.99
N TYR A 193 -21.24 7.79 -3.77
CA TYR A 193 -22.15 7.75 -2.63
C TYR A 193 -23.21 8.86 -2.69
N GLU A 194 -22.80 10.11 -2.95
CA GLU A 194 -23.71 11.27 -2.98
C GLU A 194 -24.71 11.21 -4.12
N GLY A 195 -24.35 10.58 -5.21
CA GLY A 195 -25.25 10.29 -6.31
C GLY A 195 -24.67 10.58 -7.68
N ILE A 196 -25.05 9.71 -8.60
CA ILE A 196 -24.76 9.80 -10.02
C ILE A 196 -26.08 9.90 -10.75
N ASP A 197 -26.14 10.73 -11.76
CA ASP A 197 -27.31 10.84 -12.62
C ASP A 197 -27.37 9.66 -13.60
N ILE A 198 -28.33 8.77 -13.39
CA ILE A 198 -28.53 7.57 -14.19
C ILE A 198 -29.80 7.74 -15.03
N GLU A 199 -29.65 7.57 -16.33
CA GLU A 199 -30.78 7.68 -17.28
C GLU A 199 -31.97 6.82 -16.84
N GLY A 200 -33.13 7.44 -16.75
CA GLY A 200 -34.39 6.80 -16.32
C GLY A 200 -34.52 6.57 -14.81
N GLN A 201 -33.49 6.84 -14.01
CA GLN A 201 -33.51 6.67 -12.53
C GLN A 201 -33.30 7.99 -11.76
N GLY A 202 -32.78 9.04 -12.43
CA GLY A 202 -32.39 10.30 -11.83
C GLY A 202 -31.09 10.14 -11.01
N THR A 203 -30.85 11.07 -10.08
CA THR A 203 -29.65 11.05 -9.23
C THR A 203 -29.78 10.00 -8.12
N VAL A 204 -28.91 8.99 -8.14
CA VAL A 204 -28.93 7.85 -7.21
C VAL A 204 -27.53 7.59 -6.66
N GLY A 205 -27.42 7.41 -5.33
CA GLY A 205 -26.21 6.86 -4.72
C GLY A 205 -26.00 5.41 -5.15
N VAL A 206 -24.85 5.13 -5.76
CA VAL A 206 -24.56 3.81 -6.32
C VAL A 206 -23.74 2.91 -5.40
N ILE A 207 -23.18 3.47 -4.32
CA ILE A 207 -22.49 2.72 -3.26
C ILE A 207 -23.03 3.12 -1.89
N THR A 208 -22.78 2.27 -0.89
CA THR A 208 -23.02 2.56 0.52
C THR A 208 -22.01 3.56 1.08
N TYR A 209 -22.22 4.01 2.32
CA TYR A 209 -21.37 4.99 2.98
C TYR A 209 -19.90 4.55 2.99
N LEU A 210 -19.02 5.45 2.58
CA LEU A 210 -17.63 5.15 2.23
C LEU A 210 -16.65 5.22 3.42
N ARG A 211 -17.07 5.75 4.57
CA ARG A 211 -16.21 5.86 5.76
C ARG A 211 -16.63 4.83 6.79
N THR A 212 -16.12 3.63 6.64
CA THR A 212 -16.48 2.48 7.49
C THR A 212 -15.27 1.56 7.68
N ASP A 213 -15.17 0.98 8.83
CA ASP A 213 -14.29 -0.13 9.19
C ASP A 213 -15.04 -1.47 9.28
N SER A 214 -16.35 -1.44 9.04
CA SER A 214 -17.22 -2.62 9.05
C SER A 214 -17.13 -3.41 7.75
N THR A 215 -17.12 -4.73 7.86
CA THR A 215 -17.30 -5.69 6.75
C THR A 215 -18.71 -6.30 6.75
N ARG A 216 -19.61 -5.81 7.61
CA ARG A 216 -21.00 -6.28 7.71
C ARG A 216 -21.76 -5.94 6.43
N VAL A 217 -22.63 -6.83 6.01
CA VAL A 217 -23.58 -6.65 4.91
C VAL A 217 -24.98 -6.84 5.49
N SER A 218 -25.93 -5.97 5.13
CA SER A 218 -27.32 -6.12 5.56
C SER A 218 -27.94 -7.41 5.02
N ASP A 219 -28.89 -7.97 5.73
CA ASP A 219 -29.56 -9.21 5.33
C ASP A 219 -30.28 -9.05 3.99
N GLU A 220 -30.83 -7.87 3.71
CA GLU A 220 -31.46 -7.56 2.42
C GLU A 220 -30.45 -7.60 1.29
N ALA A 221 -29.30 -6.94 1.42
CA ALA A 221 -28.26 -6.93 0.41
C ALA A 221 -27.63 -8.31 0.21
N ALA A 222 -27.48 -9.08 1.30
CA ALA A 222 -27.01 -10.46 1.24
C ALA A 222 -28.00 -11.36 0.47
N ALA A 223 -29.30 -11.24 0.73
CA ALA A 223 -30.33 -12.00 0.04
C ALA A 223 -30.38 -11.64 -1.47
N GLN A 224 -30.28 -10.35 -1.82
CA GLN A 224 -30.18 -9.90 -3.22
C GLN A 224 -28.93 -10.46 -3.91
N ALA A 225 -27.79 -10.51 -3.21
CA ALA A 225 -26.57 -11.07 -3.77
C ALA A 225 -26.67 -12.58 -3.99
N VAL A 226 -27.25 -13.33 -3.05
CA VAL A 226 -27.52 -14.77 -3.20
C VAL A 226 -28.40 -15.04 -4.40
N SER A 227 -29.52 -14.32 -4.54
CA SER A 227 -30.42 -14.47 -5.71
C SER A 227 -29.66 -14.18 -7.03
N TYR A 228 -28.94 -13.08 -7.10
CA TYR A 228 -28.18 -12.71 -8.31
C TYR A 228 -27.10 -13.73 -8.67
N ILE A 229 -26.33 -14.20 -7.68
CA ILE A 229 -25.25 -15.19 -7.90
C ILE A 229 -25.83 -16.52 -8.35
N GLY A 230 -26.88 -17.01 -7.66
CA GLY A 230 -27.55 -18.24 -8.03
C GLY A 230 -28.11 -18.23 -9.46
N GLU A 231 -28.76 -17.12 -9.86
CA GLU A 231 -29.30 -16.94 -11.21
C GLU A 231 -28.21 -16.83 -12.30
N THR A 232 -27.07 -16.19 -11.97
CA THR A 232 -26.06 -15.83 -12.98
C THR A 232 -24.94 -16.85 -13.10
N TYR A 233 -24.49 -17.43 -11.97
CA TYR A 233 -23.33 -18.34 -11.90
C TYR A 233 -23.73 -19.76 -11.50
N GLY A 234 -24.89 -19.95 -10.90
CA GLY A 234 -25.39 -21.24 -10.41
C GLY A 234 -25.19 -21.44 -8.91
N GLU A 235 -25.92 -22.39 -8.34
CA GLU A 235 -25.95 -22.64 -6.89
C GLU A 235 -24.59 -23.05 -6.31
N ASN A 236 -23.73 -23.71 -7.08
CA ASN A 236 -22.39 -24.10 -6.66
C ASN A 236 -21.48 -22.91 -6.31
N TYR A 237 -21.79 -21.72 -6.85
CA TYR A 237 -21.05 -20.51 -6.58
C TYR A 237 -21.55 -19.76 -5.35
N LEU A 238 -22.62 -20.22 -4.73
CA LEU A 238 -23.12 -19.64 -3.48
C LEU A 238 -22.20 -20.00 -2.32
N ARG A 239 -21.96 -19.03 -1.46
CA ARG A 239 -21.21 -19.24 -0.23
C ARG A 239 -22.07 -20.03 0.75
N HIS A 240 -21.68 -21.28 1.04
CA HIS A 240 -22.30 -22.10 2.07
C HIS A 240 -21.57 -21.90 3.41
N GLY A 241 -22.32 -21.56 4.45
CA GLY A 241 -21.83 -21.40 5.81
C GLY A 241 -21.93 -19.97 6.34
N GLU A 242 -21.99 -19.84 7.65
CA GLU A 242 -21.99 -18.54 8.33
C GLU A 242 -20.70 -17.79 7.97
N THR A 243 -20.84 -16.54 7.53
CA THR A 243 -19.73 -15.62 7.52
C THR A 243 -19.20 -15.54 8.95
N LYS A 244 -18.00 -16.06 9.20
CA LYS A 244 -17.37 -15.84 10.52
C LYS A 244 -17.44 -14.35 10.78
N LYS A 245 -18.18 -13.97 11.80
CA LYS A 245 -18.17 -12.60 12.31
C LYS A 245 -16.69 -12.22 12.48
N ALA A 246 -16.30 -11.07 11.96
CA ALA A 246 -14.97 -10.56 12.24
C ALA A 246 -14.73 -10.63 13.76
N PRO A 247 -13.50 -10.94 14.21
CA PRO A 247 -13.22 -10.98 15.64
C PRO A 247 -13.63 -9.65 16.24
N ASP A 248 -14.28 -9.72 17.42
CA ASP A 248 -14.87 -8.64 18.22
C ASP A 248 -13.91 -7.43 18.45
N ARG A 249 -13.55 -6.71 17.42
CA ARG A 249 -13.42 -5.27 17.57
C ARG A 249 -14.84 -4.75 17.58
N LYS A 250 -15.24 -4.06 18.64
CA LYS A 250 -16.54 -3.40 18.73
C LYS A 250 -16.67 -2.44 17.54
N ILE A 251 -17.21 -2.99 16.46
CA ILE A 251 -17.54 -2.28 15.24
C ILE A 251 -18.74 -1.44 15.60
N GLN A 252 -18.73 -0.17 15.27
CA GLN A 252 -19.93 0.66 15.32
C GLN A 252 -21.03 -0.08 14.54
N ASP A 253 -21.98 -0.65 15.25
CA ASP A 253 -22.99 -1.58 14.72
C ASP A 253 -23.89 -0.94 13.64
N ALA A 254 -23.79 0.38 13.47
CA ALA A 254 -24.56 1.16 12.52
C ALA A 254 -24.02 1.15 11.09
N HIS A 255 -22.75 0.77 10.86
CA HIS A 255 -22.14 0.87 9.55
C HIS A 255 -22.10 -0.47 8.83
N GLU A 256 -22.28 -0.42 7.52
CA GLU A 256 -22.06 -1.52 6.60
C GLU A 256 -20.72 -1.38 5.86
N ALA A 257 -20.30 -2.47 5.22
CA ALA A 257 -19.21 -2.47 4.26
C ALA A 257 -19.51 -1.56 3.05
N ILE A 258 -18.47 -1.13 2.34
CA ILE A 258 -18.60 -0.42 1.07
C ILE A 258 -18.99 -1.43 0.00
N ARG A 259 -20.21 -1.28 -0.51
CA ARG A 259 -20.83 -2.16 -1.52
C ARG A 259 -21.69 -1.36 -2.52
N PRO A 260 -22.04 -1.92 -3.66
CA PRO A 260 -23.08 -1.32 -4.50
C PRO A 260 -24.41 -1.30 -3.73
N THR A 261 -25.21 -0.25 -3.93
CA THR A 261 -26.57 -0.16 -3.35
C THR A 261 -27.53 -1.18 -3.98
N ASP A 262 -27.22 -1.66 -5.17
CA ASP A 262 -27.96 -2.69 -5.88
C ASP A 262 -26.97 -3.54 -6.71
N ILE A 263 -26.85 -4.83 -6.38
CA ILE A 263 -25.95 -5.75 -7.09
C ILE A 263 -26.35 -5.95 -8.56
N ARG A 264 -27.64 -5.80 -8.90
CA ARG A 264 -28.15 -5.90 -10.28
C ARG A 264 -27.82 -4.67 -11.13
N ARG A 265 -27.32 -3.60 -10.52
CA ARG A 265 -26.76 -2.44 -11.21
C ARG A 265 -25.32 -2.75 -11.65
N LEU A 266 -25.24 -3.58 -12.70
CA LEU A 266 -23.96 -4.02 -13.25
C LEU A 266 -23.10 -2.83 -13.71
N PRO A 267 -21.78 -2.85 -13.53
CA PRO A 267 -20.89 -1.77 -13.98
C PRO A 267 -21.09 -1.40 -15.45
N VAL A 268 -21.29 -2.39 -16.31
CA VAL A 268 -21.50 -2.17 -17.74
C VAL A 268 -22.78 -1.36 -18.03
N LYS A 269 -23.84 -1.52 -17.23
CA LYS A 269 -25.13 -0.82 -17.42
C LYS A 269 -25.08 0.66 -17.04
N VAL A 270 -24.16 1.04 -16.14
CA VAL A 270 -24.01 2.42 -15.66
C VAL A 270 -22.77 3.12 -16.22
N LYS A 271 -22.09 2.48 -17.16
CA LYS A 271 -20.82 2.96 -17.71
C LYS A 271 -20.92 4.35 -18.32
N GLU A 272 -21.97 4.60 -19.08
CA GLU A 272 -22.19 5.88 -19.79
C GLU A 272 -22.54 7.04 -18.82
N SER A 273 -23.06 6.72 -17.63
CA SER A 273 -23.36 7.70 -16.57
C SER A 273 -22.14 8.03 -15.70
N LEU A 274 -21.03 7.32 -15.87
CA LEU A 274 -19.83 7.43 -15.03
C LEU A 274 -18.64 7.97 -15.82
N SER A 275 -17.86 8.84 -15.21
CA SER A 275 -16.53 9.13 -15.74
C SER A 275 -15.67 7.85 -15.73
N ARG A 276 -14.60 7.81 -16.54
CA ARG A 276 -13.70 6.67 -16.63
C ARG A 276 -13.17 6.21 -15.27
N ASP A 277 -12.81 7.13 -14.40
CA ASP A 277 -12.24 6.81 -13.10
C ASP A 277 -13.33 6.38 -12.10
N GLN A 278 -14.51 6.99 -12.13
CA GLN A 278 -15.68 6.55 -11.36
C GLN A 278 -16.09 5.12 -11.76
N PHE A 279 -16.14 4.83 -13.06
CA PHE A 279 -16.45 3.50 -13.58
C PHE A 279 -15.47 2.45 -13.06
N ARG A 280 -14.18 2.72 -13.13
CA ARG A 280 -13.14 1.78 -12.65
C ARG A 280 -13.26 1.52 -11.15
N LEU A 281 -13.51 2.56 -10.34
CA LEU A 281 -13.69 2.41 -8.91
C LEU A 281 -14.99 1.67 -8.59
N TYR A 282 -16.10 2.00 -9.24
CA TYR A 282 -17.37 1.32 -9.06
C TYR A 282 -17.26 -0.17 -9.44
N GLN A 283 -16.62 -0.47 -10.56
CA GLN A 283 -16.37 -1.85 -11.00
C GLN A 283 -15.55 -2.64 -9.96
N LEU A 284 -14.54 -2.02 -9.36
CA LEU A 284 -13.73 -2.64 -8.30
C LEU A 284 -14.58 -2.96 -7.07
N ILE A 285 -15.41 -2.01 -6.62
CA ILE A 285 -16.31 -2.18 -5.47
C ILE A 285 -17.35 -3.27 -5.76
N TRP A 286 -17.96 -3.23 -6.94
CA TRP A 286 -18.97 -4.20 -7.35
C TRP A 286 -18.42 -5.62 -7.40
N LYS A 287 -17.28 -5.80 -8.07
CA LYS A 287 -16.61 -7.11 -8.17
C LYS A 287 -16.23 -7.67 -6.82
N ARG A 288 -15.69 -6.83 -5.93
CA ARG A 288 -15.30 -7.24 -4.58
C ARG A 288 -16.48 -7.68 -3.75
N PHE A 289 -17.59 -6.95 -3.82
CA PHE A 289 -18.82 -7.29 -3.14
C PHE A 289 -19.41 -8.60 -3.66
N ALA A 290 -19.56 -8.75 -4.97
CA ALA A 290 -20.03 -10.00 -5.57
C ALA A 290 -19.16 -11.19 -5.13
N ALA A 291 -17.84 -11.06 -5.24
CA ALA A 291 -16.88 -12.08 -4.81
C ALA A 291 -17.01 -12.43 -3.32
N SER A 292 -17.27 -11.45 -2.46
CA SER A 292 -17.43 -11.68 -1.01
C SER A 292 -18.64 -12.55 -0.64
N CYS A 293 -19.63 -12.59 -1.52
CA CYS A 293 -20.83 -13.42 -1.38
C CYS A 293 -20.73 -14.77 -2.10
N MET A 294 -19.61 -15.05 -2.80
CA MET A 294 -19.41 -16.27 -3.56
C MET A 294 -18.62 -17.33 -2.77
N ALA A 295 -18.70 -18.55 -3.26
CA ALA A 295 -17.96 -19.69 -2.71
C ALA A 295 -16.45 -19.51 -2.85
N ASP A 296 -15.71 -20.12 -1.94
CA ASP A 296 -14.25 -20.16 -1.96
C ASP A 296 -13.73 -20.90 -3.20
N ALA A 297 -12.58 -20.49 -3.71
CA ALA A 297 -11.91 -21.22 -4.79
C ALA A 297 -11.13 -22.42 -4.23
N LYS A 298 -11.10 -23.52 -4.99
CA LYS A 298 -10.41 -24.75 -4.63
C LYS A 298 -9.31 -25.06 -5.63
N TYR A 299 -8.20 -25.52 -5.12
CA TYR A 299 -7.03 -25.94 -5.90
C TYR A 299 -6.66 -27.37 -5.55
N HIS A 300 -6.34 -28.15 -6.56
CA HIS A 300 -5.55 -29.36 -6.37
C HIS A 300 -4.08 -28.99 -6.34
N THR A 301 -3.38 -29.45 -5.32
CA THR A 301 -1.95 -29.21 -5.14
C THR A 301 -1.19 -30.51 -5.28
N THR A 302 -0.03 -30.46 -5.95
CA THR A 302 0.91 -31.55 -6.02
C THR A 302 2.27 -31.03 -5.58
N SER A 303 2.89 -31.70 -4.61
CA SER A 303 4.25 -31.42 -4.15
C SER A 303 5.08 -32.68 -4.32
N VAL A 304 6.23 -32.54 -4.98
CA VAL A 304 7.14 -33.65 -5.30
C VAL A 304 8.48 -33.38 -4.64
N LYS A 305 9.06 -34.39 -4.00
CA LYS A 305 10.42 -34.39 -3.49
C LYS A 305 11.28 -35.29 -4.39
N ILE A 306 12.41 -34.74 -4.78
CA ILE A 306 13.42 -35.38 -5.61
C ILE A 306 14.71 -35.42 -4.81
N ASP A 307 15.22 -36.59 -4.52
CA ASP A 307 16.43 -36.78 -3.73
C ASP A 307 17.58 -37.30 -4.60
N GLY A 308 18.80 -36.83 -4.33
CA GLY A 308 20.05 -37.28 -4.97
C GLY A 308 21.26 -36.93 -4.12
N ALA A 309 22.20 -37.84 -3.94
CA ALA A 309 23.42 -37.68 -3.15
C ALA A 309 23.24 -37.09 -1.75
N GLY A 310 22.12 -37.43 -1.07
CA GLY A 310 21.81 -36.91 0.27
C GLY A 310 21.16 -35.55 0.31
N TYR A 311 20.97 -34.91 -0.82
CA TYR A 311 20.27 -33.63 -0.96
C TYR A 311 18.85 -33.81 -1.52
N ARG A 312 18.02 -32.80 -1.26
CA ARG A 312 16.62 -32.75 -1.67
C ARG A 312 16.31 -31.54 -2.51
N PHE A 313 15.57 -31.75 -3.58
CA PHE A 313 14.91 -30.74 -4.38
C PHE A 313 13.40 -30.87 -4.23
N THR A 314 12.68 -29.75 -4.31
CA THR A 314 11.23 -29.72 -4.20
C THR A 314 10.62 -28.98 -5.38
N VAL A 315 9.51 -29.48 -5.87
CA VAL A 315 8.69 -28.78 -6.84
C VAL A 315 7.23 -28.91 -6.46
N SER A 316 6.47 -27.83 -6.61
CA SER A 316 5.04 -27.83 -6.30
C SER A 316 4.26 -27.12 -7.38
N ALA A 317 3.07 -27.62 -7.65
CA ALA A 317 2.11 -26.98 -8.54
C ALA A 317 0.72 -26.96 -7.93
N SER A 318 -0.05 -25.97 -8.35
CA SER A 318 -1.47 -25.83 -7.97
C SER A 318 -2.30 -25.64 -9.24
N VAL A 319 -3.37 -26.38 -9.37
CA VAL A 319 -4.33 -26.30 -10.47
C VAL A 319 -5.68 -25.90 -9.90
N VAL A 320 -6.34 -24.94 -10.51
CA VAL A 320 -7.71 -24.55 -10.11
C VAL A 320 -8.63 -25.74 -10.36
N ALA A 321 -9.23 -26.26 -9.29
CA ALA A 321 -10.25 -27.29 -9.34
C ALA A 321 -11.65 -26.70 -9.42
N PHE A 322 -11.85 -25.58 -8.71
CA PHE A 322 -13.07 -24.77 -8.74
C PHE A 322 -12.71 -23.32 -8.53
N ASP A 323 -13.10 -22.46 -9.46
CA ASP A 323 -12.71 -21.05 -9.46
C ASP A 323 -13.49 -20.19 -8.44
N GLY A 324 -14.73 -20.59 -8.08
CA GLY A 324 -15.54 -19.89 -7.09
C GLY A 324 -15.58 -18.38 -7.33
N PHE A 325 -15.24 -17.58 -6.31
CA PHE A 325 -15.22 -16.11 -6.40
C PHE A 325 -14.25 -15.57 -7.48
N MET A 326 -13.27 -16.35 -7.90
CA MET A 326 -12.29 -15.91 -8.90
C MET A 326 -12.91 -15.75 -10.30
N SER A 327 -14.08 -16.32 -10.56
CA SER A 327 -14.86 -16.05 -11.79
C SER A 327 -15.22 -14.57 -11.97
N VAL A 328 -15.28 -13.81 -10.88
CA VAL A 328 -15.64 -12.37 -10.87
C VAL A 328 -14.45 -11.48 -10.49
N TYR A 329 -13.63 -11.94 -9.52
CA TYR A 329 -12.60 -11.14 -8.89
C TYR A 329 -11.28 -11.89 -8.84
N VAL A 330 -10.47 -11.69 -9.86
CA VAL A 330 -9.12 -12.27 -9.92
C VAL A 330 -8.17 -11.35 -9.17
N GLN A 331 -7.56 -11.88 -8.12
CA GLN A 331 -6.34 -11.34 -7.51
C GLN A 331 -5.17 -12.06 -8.15
N ASP A 332 -3.97 -11.43 -8.16
CA ASP A 332 -2.76 -11.96 -8.80
C ASP A 332 -2.70 -13.49 -8.83
N GLU A 333 -2.70 -14.07 -10.03
CA GLU A 333 -2.55 -15.51 -10.20
C GLU A 333 -1.12 -15.90 -9.82
N GLU A 334 -0.99 -16.83 -8.88
CA GLU A 334 0.26 -17.56 -8.68
C GLU A 334 0.52 -18.35 -9.96
N LYS A 335 1.43 -17.87 -10.79
CA LYS A 335 1.89 -18.63 -11.96
C LYS A 335 2.66 -19.85 -11.45
N SER A 336 2.06 -21.01 -11.57
CA SER A 336 2.74 -22.28 -11.37
C SER A 336 3.43 -22.64 -12.69
N ASP A 337 4.73 -22.80 -12.65
CA ASP A 337 5.50 -23.30 -13.79
C ASP A 337 5.17 -24.80 -14.00
N ASN A 338 4.39 -25.10 -15.03
CA ASN A 338 4.04 -26.47 -15.48
C ASN A 338 3.14 -27.34 -14.57
N PRO A 339 1.90 -26.93 -14.26
CA PRO A 339 1.01 -27.73 -13.42
C PRO A 339 0.56 -29.09 -14.03
N SER A 340 0.62 -29.23 -15.35
CA SER A 340 0.25 -30.47 -16.02
C SER A 340 1.29 -31.60 -15.85
N LEU A 341 2.57 -31.26 -15.84
CA LEU A 341 3.68 -32.21 -15.71
C LEU A 341 3.73 -32.90 -14.35
N LEU A 342 3.39 -32.17 -13.28
CA LEU A 342 3.44 -32.76 -11.92
C LEU A 342 2.33 -33.77 -11.63
N LYS A 343 1.27 -33.84 -12.46
CA LYS A 343 0.19 -34.81 -12.26
C LYS A 343 0.65 -36.24 -12.54
N GLU A 344 1.62 -36.41 -13.43
CA GLU A 344 2.09 -37.72 -13.93
C GLU A 344 3.35 -38.23 -13.22
N LEU A 345 4.01 -37.34 -12.42
CA LEU A 345 5.16 -37.74 -11.62
C LEU A 345 4.76 -38.70 -10.50
N GLY A 346 5.44 -39.82 -10.43
CA GLY A 346 5.30 -40.84 -9.39
C GLY A 346 6.67 -41.35 -8.93
N PRO A 347 6.70 -42.24 -7.91
CA PRO A 347 7.96 -42.82 -7.40
C PRO A 347 8.76 -43.59 -8.46
N ASP A 348 8.07 -44.11 -9.49
CA ASP A 348 8.67 -44.87 -10.57
C ASP A 348 9.09 -44.00 -11.78
N SER A 349 8.93 -42.68 -11.68
CA SER A 349 9.30 -41.78 -12.77
C SER A 349 10.81 -41.70 -12.93
N GLU A 350 11.29 -41.99 -14.13
CA GLU A 350 12.70 -41.82 -14.50
C GLU A 350 13.01 -40.32 -14.74
N LEU A 351 13.98 -39.82 -13.99
CA LEU A 351 14.44 -38.47 -14.06
C LEU A 351 15.84 -38.38 -14.69
N GLN A 352 16.00 -37.56 -15.68
CA GLN A 352 17.32 -37.18 -16.23
C GLN A 352 17.61 -35.74 -15.86
N LEU A 353 18.67 -35.49 -15.10
CA LEU A 353 19.16 -34.15 -14.87
C LEU A 353 19.64 -33.56 -16.20
N LEU A 354 19.18 -32.37 -16.54
CA LEU A 354 19.62 -31.60 -17.70
C LEU A 354 20.69 -30.60 -17.29
N GLU A 355 20.40 -29.74 -16.33
CA GLU A 355 21.32 -28.72 -15.87
C GLU A 355 21.00 -28.26 -14.45
N PHE A 356 21.98 -27.66 -13.79
CA PHE A 356 21.82 -26.87 -12.58
C PHE A 356 21.92 -25.41 -12.94
N GLU A 357 21.07 -24.59 -12.33
CA GLU A 357 21.10 -23.14 -12.42
C GLU A 357 21.33 -22.57 -11.03
N ASP A 358 22.58 -22.17 -10.75
CA ASP A 358 22.96 -21.50 -9.52
C ASP A 358 22.91 -19.97 -9.72
N LYS A 359 22.33 -19.26 -8.73
CA LYS A 359 22.19 -17.81 -8.76
C LYS A 359 22.60 -17.19 -7.44
N GLN A 360 23.47 -16.19 -7.52
CA GLN A 360 23.82 -15.34 -6.41
C GLN A 360 22.72 -14.30 -6.18
N HIS A 361 22.37 -14.09 -4.96
CA HIS A 361 21.39 -13.09 -4.50
C HIS A 361 21.95 -12.33 -3.31
N PHE A 362 21.41 -11.15 -3.09
CA PHE A 362 21.61 -10.38 -1.86
C PHE A 362 20.24 -10.05 -1.26
N THR A 363 20.12 -10.15 0.05
CA THR A 363 18.92 -9.69 0.74
C THR A 363 18.67 -8.23 0.40
N GLN A 364 17.40 -7.85 0.33
CA GLN A 364 17.00 -6.48 -0.03
C GLN A 364 16.48 -5.75 1.21
N PRO A 365 16.72 -4.45 1.33
CA PRO A 365 16.15 -3.67 2.43
C PRO A 365 14.62 -3.73 2.37
N PRO A 366 13.94 -3.45 3.49
CA PRO A 366 12.49 -3.32 3.48
C PRO A 366 12.07 -2.25 2.47
N ALA A 367 10.92 -2.44 1.83
CA ALA A 367 10.43 -1.48 0.85
C ALA A 367 10.01 -0.17 1.51
N HIS A 368 10.23 0.95 0.83
CA HIS A 368 9.63 2.24 1.22
C HIS A 368 8.12 2.13 1.34
N TYR A 369 7.53 2.90 2.24
CA TYR A 369 6.08 2.96 2.34
C TYR A 369 5.46 3.47 1.03
N THR A 370 4.35 2.86 0.64
CA THR A 370 3.39 3.44 -0.29
C THR A 370 2.22 4.02 0.51
N GLU A 371 1.38 4.87 -0.11
CA GLU A 371 0.15 5.33 0.57
C GLU A 371 -0.69 4.15 1.07
N ALA A 372 -0.81 3.09 0.27
CA ALA A 372 -1.56 1.88 0.63
C ALA A 372 -0.95 1.13 1.82
N ALA A 373 0.37 0.94 1.82
CA ALA A 373 1.07 0.29 2.93
C ALA A 373 0.95 1.11 4.22
N LEU A 374 1.07 2.44 4.11
CA LEU A 374 0.91 3.32 5.27
C LEU A 374 -0.51 3.27 5.85
N VAL A 375 -1.55 3.28 5.00
CA VAL A 375 -2.94 3.11 5.45
C VAL A 375 -3.12 1.79 6.19
N LYS A 376 -2.56 0.70 5.65
CA LYS A 376 -2.61 -0.63 6.29
C LYS A 376 -1.94 -0.61 7.65
N THR A 377 -0.72 -0.07 7.75
CA THR A 377 0.02 0.01 9.02
C THR A 377 -0.72 0.88 10.05
N LEU A 378 -1.27 2.04 9.65
CA LEU A 378 -2.07 2.90 10.53
C LEU A 378 -3.30 2.16 11.08
N GLU A 379 -4.00 1.40 10.23
CA GLU A 379 -5.16 0.58 10.65
C GLU A 379 -4.73 -0.52 11.62
N GLU A 380 -3.66 -1.27 11.32
CA GLU A 380 -3.15 -2.36 12.17
C GLU A 380 -2.71 -1.86 13.54
N LEU A 381 -2.11 -0.69 13.61
CA LEU A 381 -1.71 -0.03 14.86
C LEU A 381 -2.86 0.70 15.57
N GLY A 382 -4.04 0.78 14.98
CA GLY A 382 -5.19 1.51 15.54
C GLY A 382 -5.04 3.04 15.51
N ILE A 383 -4.15 3.57 14.68
CA ILE A 383 -3.84 4.99 14.55
C ILE A 383 -4.76 5.63 13.51
N GLY A 384 -5.55 6.60 13.92
CA GLY A 384 -6.54 7.24 13.04
C GLY A 384 -7.81 6.40 12.86
N ARG A 385 -8.67 6.85 11.97
CA ARG A 385 -9.97 6.24 11.65
C ARG A 385 -10.25 6.40 10.14
N PRO A 386 -11.26 5.72 9.57
CA PRO A 386 -11.61 5.82 8.15
C PRO A 386 -11.68 7.25 7.59
N SER A 387 -12.05 8.21 8.43
CA SER A 387 -12.12 9.63 8.04
C SER A 387 -10.78 10.35 7.98
N THR A 388 -9.71 9.81 8.60
CA THR A 388 -8.44 10.52 8.78
C THR A 388 -7.28 9.96 7.96
N TYR A 389 -7.33 8.74 7.46
CA TYR A 389 -6.20 8.13 6.71
C TYR A 389 -5.78 8.98 5.51
N ALA A 390 -6.68 9.22 4.56
CA ALA A 390 -6.35 9.99 3.36
C ALA A 390 -5.99 11.47 3.66
N PRO A 391 -6.71 12.20 4.55
CA PRO A 391 -6.31 13.55 4.96
C PRO A 391 -4.92 13.61 5.60
N THR A 392 -4.56 12.66 6.47
CA THR A 392 -3.24 12.59 7.11
C THR A 392 -2.13 12.47 6.07
N ILE A 393 -2.25 11.49 5.16
CA ILE A 393 -1.26 11.27 4.09
C ILE A 393 -1.16 12.50 3.19
N SER A 394 -2.30 13.08 2.80
CA SER A 394 -2.29 14.30 1.99
C SER A 394 -1.62 15.47 2.69
N THR A 395 -1.78 15.59 4.01
CA THR A 395 -1.20 16.67 4.80
C THR A 395 0.31 16.55 4.89
N ILE A 396 0.86 15.37 5.22
CA ILE A 396 2.33 15.18 5.31
C ILE A 396 3.02 15.40 3.97
N ILE A 397 2.36 15.04 2.86
CA ILE A 397 2.87 15.33 1.50
C ILE A 397 2.76 16.85 1.20
N ALA A 398 1.62 17.48 1.47
CA ALA A 398 1.42 18.91 1.22
C ALA A 398 2.34 19.80 2.06
N ARG A 399 2.69 19.38 3.29
CA ARG A 399 3.66 20.03 4.17
C ARG A 399 5.10 19.77 3.76
N ARG A 400 5.32 18.88 2.78
CA ARG A 400 6.64 18.48 2.31
C ARG A 400 7.48 17.77 3.38
N TYR A 401 6.85 17.12 4.33
CA TYR A 401 7.54 16.20 5.26
C TYR A 401 7.90 14.91 4.56
N VAL A 402 7.10 14.56 3.57
CA VAL A 402 7.25 13.37 2.74
C VAL A 402 7.14 13.77 1.29
N ALA A 403 8.06 13.26 0.47
CA ALA A 403 8.00 13.35 -0.98
C ALA A 403 7.42 12.06 -1.54
N LYS A 404 6.64 12.18 -2.62
CA LYS A 404 6.10 11.01 -3.32
C LYS A 404 6.78 10.86 -4.67
N GLU A 405 7.43 9.73 -4.88
CA GLU A 405 8.03 9.36 -6.18
C GLU A 405 7.43 8.05 -6.69
N GLY A 406 6.68 8.14 -7.77
CA GLY A 406 5.91 7.02 -8.27
C GLY A 406 4.84 6.57 -7.27
N ARG A 407 5.03 5.40 -6.65
CA ARG A 407 4.16 4.89 -5.58
C ARG A 407 4.75 5.07 -4.19
N ASN A 408 6.06 5.27 -4.10
CA ASN A 408 6.81 5.31 -2.84
C ASN A 408 6.76 6.68 -2.20
N LEU A 409 6.79 6.66 -0.88
CA LEU A 409 6.90 7.82 0.00
C LEU A 409 8.32 7.85 0.57
N TYR A 410 8.97 8.98 0.49
CA TYR A 410 10.32 9.22 0.99
C TYR A 410 10.31 10.31 2.04
N LEU A 411 11.02 10.11 3.12
CA LEU A 411 11.23 11.16 4.11
C LEU A 411 12.05 12.29 3.47
N THR A 412 11.66 13.54 3.69
CA THR A 412 12.45 14.69 3.27
C THR A 412 13.32 15.17 4.44
N GLU A 413 14.35 15.95 4.16
CA GLU A 413 15.15 16.60 5.20
C GLU A 413 14.27 17.42 6.17
N LEU A 414 13.30 18.15 5.64
CA LEU A 414 12.31 18.86 6.46
C LEU A 414 11.49 17.92 7.33
N GLY A 415 11.08 16.77 6.78
CA GLY A 415 10.37 15.72 7.51
C GLY A 415 11.21 15.13 8.62
N GLU A 416 12.49 14.90 8.36
CA GLU A 416 13.45 14.39 9.33
C GLU A 416 13.63 15.35 10.50
N VAL A 417 13.85 16.65 10.21
CA VAL A 417 13.96 17.69 11.24
C VAL A 417 12.70 17.77 12.10
N VAL A 418 11.52 17.78 11.47
CA VAL A 418 10.25 17.84 12.21
C VAL A 418 10.05 16.57 13.05
N ASN A 419 10.34 15.39 12.50
CA ASN A 419 10.25 14.12 13.23
C ASN A 419 11.21 14.09 14.43
N HIS A 420 12.45 14.55 14.23
CA HIS A 420 13.44 14.65 15.31
C HIS A 420 12.96 15.57 16.45
N ILE A 421 12.48 16.77 16.13
CA ILE A 421 11.90 17.68 17.13
C ILE A 421 10.74 17.03 17.87
N MET A 422 9.85 16.36 17.14
CA MET A 422 8.71 15.70 17.74
C MET A 422 9.12 14.52 18.62
N LYS A 423 10.10 13.70 18.21
CA LYS A 423 10.66 12.59 19.03
C LYS A 423 11.35 13.13 20.30
N GLN A 424 12.04 14.26 20.21
CA GLN A 424 12.80 14.83 21.34
C GLN A 424 11.89 15.54 22.35
N ALA A 425 10.99 16.41 21.87
CA ALA A 425 10.20 17.28 22.73
C ALA A 425 8.83 16.69 23.10
N PHE A 426 8.27 15.84 22.27
CA PHE A 426 6.92 15.28 22.43
C PHE A 426 6.89 13.76 22.21
N PRO A 427 7.74 12.99 22.90
CA PRO A 427 7.87 11.54 22.65
C PRO A 427 6.53 10.82 22.81
N SER A 428 5.76 11.13 23.86
CA SER A 428 4.44 10.53 24.08
C SER A 428 3.45 10.76 22.93
N ILE A 429 3.46 11.94 22.30
CA ILE A 429 2.53 12.28 21.22
C ILE A 429 2.82 11.51 19.93
N VAL A 430 4.09 11.21 19.68
CA VAL A 430 4.51 10.49 18.46
C VAL A 430 4.54 8.98 18.63
N GLU A 431 4.39 8.46 19.84
CA GLU A 431 4.28 7.03 20.08
C GLU A 431 2.97 6.47 19.51
N SER A 432 3.09 5.35 18.81
CA SER A 432 1.95 4.67 18.19
C SER A 432 0.90 4.29 19.22
N ASP A 433 1.35 3.74 20.37
CA ASP A 433 0.48 3.29 21.45
C ASP A 433 -0.30 4.42 22.09
N PHE A 434 0.33 5.58 22.27
CA PHE A 434 -0.36 6.76 22.80
C PHE A 434 -1.51 7.19 21.88
N THR A 435 -1.22 7.33 20.58
CA THR A 435 -2.25 7.72 19.61
C THR A 435 -3.37 6.69 19.53
N ALA A 436 -3.05 5.40 19.53
CA ALA A 436 -4.03 4.31 19.54
C ALA A 436 -4.88 4.30 20.83
N ASN A 437 -4.26 4.56 21.99
CA ASN A 437 -4.94 4.67 23.28
C ASN A 437 -5.94 5.83 23.31
N VAL A 438 -5.55 7.01 22.80
CA VAL A 438 -6.45 8.16 22.69
C VAL A 438 -7.63 7.84 21.76
N GLU A 439 -7.40 7.18 20.62
CA GLU A 439 -8.48 6.73 19.75
C GLU A 439 -9.44 5.76 20.49
N SER A 440 -8.89 4.81 21.23
CA SER A 440 -9.69 3.88 22.05
C SER A 440 -10.48 4.57 23.17
N LEU A 441 -9.89 5.60 23.81
CA LEU A 441 -10.60 6.39 24.81
C LEU A 441 -11.77 7.18 24.19
N LEU A 442 -11.57 7.72 22.99
CA LEU A 442 -12.62 8.43 22.26
C LEU A 442 -13.75 7.50 21.83
N ASP A 443 -13.44 6.25 21.46
CA ASP A 443 -14.47 5.23 21.21
C ASP A 443 -15.28 4.90 22.49
N LYS A 444 -14.62 4.84 23.66
CA LYS A 444 -15.31 4.66 24.96
C LYS A 444 -16.18 5.86 25.36
N VAL A 445 -15.83 7.08 24.93
CA VAL A 445 -16.70 8.25 25.09
C VAL A 445 -17.94 8.10 24.22
N GLU A 446 -17.79 7.62 22.99
CA GLU A 446 -18.91 7.35 22.08
C GLU A 446 -19.86 6.26 22.61
N GLU A 447 -19.32 5.28 23.35
CA GLU A 447 -20.08 4.24 24.05
C GLU A 447 -20.75 4.74 25.37
N GLY A 448 -20.54 6.00 25.76
CA GLY A 448 -21.05 6.57 27.02
C GLY A 448 -20.34 6.05 28.29
N VAL A 449 -19.23 5.31 28.13
CA VAL A 449 -18.49 4.69 29.25
C VAL A 449 -17.53 5.67 29.92
N VAL A 450 -16.95 6.61 29.13
CA VAL A 450 -15.97 7.58 29.62
C VAL A 450 -16.48 9.01 29.38
N ASN A 451 -16.32 9.88 30.38
CA ASN A 451 -16.67 11.30 30.22
C ASN A 451 -15.61 12.01 29.36
N TRP A 452 -16.04 12.69 28.31
CA TRP A 452 -15.15 13.39 27.40
C TRP A 452 -14.30 14.48 28.06
N LYS A 453 -14.84 15.19 29.08
CA LYS A 453 -14.10 16.23 29.81
C LYS A 453 -12.92 15.63 30.57
N THR A 454 -13.07 14.41 31.10
CA THR A 454 -11.98 13.69 31.76
C THR A 454 -10.84 13.39 30.79
N VAL A 455 -11.18 12.96 29.57
CA VAL A 455 -10.15 12.71 28.53
C VAL A 455 -9.36 13.98 28.22
N VAL A 456 -10.05 15.11 28.04
CA VAL A 456 -9.41 16.40 27.72
C VAL A 456 -8.62 16.95 28.90
N SER A 457 -9.16 16.90 30.13
CA SER A 457 -8.50 17.44 31.32
C SER A 457 -7.27 16.65 31.73
N ASN A 458 -7.22 15.36 31.48
CA ASN A 458 -6.04 14.54 31.74
C ASN A 458 -4.94 14.74 30.67
N PHE A 459 -5.33 15.08 29.45
CA PHE A 459 -4.38 15.26 28.35
C PHE A 459 -3.70 16.64 28.36
N TYR A 460 -4.42 17.70 28.72
CA TYR A 460 -3.95 19.08 28.53
C TYR A 460 -2.74 19.47 29.38
N PRO A 461 -2.66 19.15 30.69
CA PRO A 461 -1.52 19.53 31.53
C PRO A 461 -0.18 18.98 31.01
N ASP A 462 -0.14 17.71 30.64
CA ASP A 462 1.07 17.06 30.13
C ASP A 462 1.53 17.68 28.79
N LEU A 463 0.57 18.07 27.95
CA LEU A 463 0.87 18.77 26.69
C LEU A 463 1.46 20.16 26.96
N GLU A 464 0.88 20.90 27.90
CA GLU A 464 1.31 22.28 28.23
C GLU A 464 2.73 22.26 28.79
N GLU A 465 3.02 21.40 29.78
CA GLU A 465 4.36 21.23 30.34
C GLU A 465 5.39 20.85 29.27
N ALA A 466 5.04 19.92 28.38
CA ALA A 466 5.92 19.54 27.27
C ALA A 466 6.19 20.68 26.30
N VAL A 467 5.19 21.53 26.03
CA VAL A 467 5.36 22.70 25.15
C VAL A 467 6.24 23.76 25.81
N GLU A 468 6.00 24.11 27.08
CA GLU A 468 6.81 25.08 27.84
C GLU A 468 8.28 24.66 27.88
N LYS A 469 8.55 23.41 28.20
CA LYS A 469 9.89 22.84 28.18
C LYS A 469 10.53 22.89 26.78
N ALA A 470 9.76 22.56 25.74
CA ALA A 470 10.23 22.59 24.36
C ALA A 470 10.53 24.03 23.86
N GLU A 471 9.79 25.04 24.35
CA GLU A 471 10.06 26.44 24.04
C GLU A 471 11.43 26.89 24.57
N GLU A 472 11.83 26.40 25.75
CA GLU A 472 13.11 26.70 26.37
C GLU A 472 14.26 25.89 25.76
N ASP A 473 14.11 24.56 25.66
CA ASP A 473 15.18 23.63 25.30
C ASP A 473 15.52 23.59 23.81
N LEU A 474 14.53 23.77 22.93
CA LEU A 474 14.74 23.64 21.49
C LEU A 474 15.47 24.86 20.90
N GLN A 475 16.54 24.59 20.20
CA GLN A 475 17.25 25.60 19.42
C GLN A 475 16.63 25.78 18.03
N LYS A 476 16.88 26.96 17.44
CA LYS A 476 16.41 27.24 16.08
C LYS A 476 17.21 26.45 15.06
N VAL A 477 16.53 25.58 14.32
CA VAL A 477 17.13 24.77 13.25
C VAL A 477 17.04 25.53 11.92
N LYS A 478 18.17 25.74 11.26
CA LYS A 478 18.21 26.20 9.87
C LYS A 478 18.35 24.97 8.97
N ILE A 479 17.40 24.78 8.10
CA ILE A 479 17.52 23.79 7.04
C ILE A 479 18.33 24.44 5.92
N GLU A 480 19.54 23.95 5.69
CA GLU A 480 20.35 24.39 4.57
C GLU A 480 19.88 23.63 3.32
N ASP A 481 19.71 24.36 2.22
CA ASP A 481 19.34 23.72 0.97
C ASP A 481 20.53 22.90 0.43
N GLU A 482 20.28 21.69 -0.02
CA GLU A 482 21.27 20.87 -0.72
C GLU A 482 21.81 21.63 -1.94
N VAL A 483 23.09 22.00 -1.90
CA VAL A 483 23.74 22.75 -2.99
C VAL A 483 24.11 21.78 -4.11
N SER A 484 23.67 22.09 -5.31
CA SER A 484 24.00 21.36 -6.53
C SER A 484 25.26 21.92 -7.19
N ASP A 485 25.95 21.08 -7.95
CA ASP A 485 27.06 21.50 -8.83
C ASP A 485 26.60 22.35 -10.04
N GLU A 486 25.28 22.40 -10.27
CA GLU A 486 24.69 23.18 -11.35
C GLU A 486 24.71 24.68 -11.03
N VAL A 487 25.20 25.47 -11.96
CA VAL A 487 25.29 26.92 -11.84
C VAL A 487 24.08 27.59 -12.50
N CYS A 488 23.56 28.62 -11.85
CA CYS A 488 22.49 29.45 -12.39
C CYS A 488 22.99 30.31 -13.55
N GLU A 489 22.44 30.14 -14.73
CA GLU A 489 22.82 30.87 -15.95
C GLU A 489 22.54 32.37 -15.88
N LEU A 490 21.61 32.80 -14.99
CA LEU A 490 21.23 34.19 -14.86
C LEU A 490 22.10 34.99 -13.87
N CYS A 491 22.61 34.35 -12.81
CA CYS A 491 23.31 35.06 -11.74
C CYS A 491 24.60 34.40 -11.24
N GLY A 492 25.01 33.27 -11.84
CA GLY A 492 26.26 32.58 -11.54
C GLY A 492 26.35 31.86 -10.18
N ARG A 493 25.29 31.85 -9.37
CA ARG A 493 25.26 31.12 -8.08
C ARG A 493 25.00 29.62 -8.30
N ASN A 494 25.57 28.77 -7.47
CA ASN A 494 25.21 27.36 -7.48
C ASN A 494 23.73 27.20 -7.15
N MET A 495 23.03 26.38 -7.92
CA MET A 495 21.62 26.10 -7.71
C MET A 495 21.44 25.14 -6.53
N VAL A 496 20.29 25.22 -5.89
CA VAL A 496 19.94 24.35 -4.75
C VAL A 496 18.80 23.42 -5.11
N VAL A 497 18.83 22.22 -4.55
CA VAL A 497 17.77 21.24 -4.75
C VAL A 497 16.56 21.64 -3.92
N LYS A 498 15.42 21.79 -4.58
CA LYS A 498 14.13 22.06 -3.93
C LYS A 498 13.11 20.98 -4.30
N TYR A 499 12.14 20.80 -3.44
CA TYR A 499 11.03 19.88 -3.69
C TYR A 499 9.78 20.65 -4.13
N GLY A 500 9.27 20.34 -5.32
CA GLY A 500 8.04 20.90 -5.88
C GLY A 500 6.89 19.88 -5.91
N PRO A 501 5.72 20.28 -6.46
CA PRO A 501 4.57 19.39 -6.62
C PRO A 501 4.83 18.16 -7.50
N HIS A 502 5.85 18.24 -8.35
CA HIS A 502 6.21 17.21 -9.32
C HIS A 502 7.54 16.48 -8.99
N GLY A 503 8.09 16.68 -7.78
CA GLY A 503 9.36 16.09 -7.34
C GLY A 503 10.48 17.12 -7.17
N LYS A 504 11.73 16.64 -7.14
CA LYS A 504 12.93 17.48 -7.03
C LYS A 504 13.11 18.39 -8.25
N PHE A 505 13.55 19.62 -8.02
CA PHE A 505 13.97 20.56 -9.05
C PHE A 505 15.11 21.44 -8.52
N LEU A 506 15.87 22.04 -9.41
CA LEU A 506 16.92 22.98 -9.06
C LEU A 506 16.35 24.40 -9.06
N ALA A 507 16.62 25.15 -8.02
CA ALA A 507 16.22 26.56 -7.88
C ALA A 507 17.43 27.43 -7.59
N CYS A 508 17.42 28.63 -8.10
CA CYS A 508 18.45 29.59 -7.73
C CYS A 508 18.25 30.10 -6.29
N PRO A 509 19.28 30.07 -5.43
CA PRO A 509 19.18 30.59 -4.06
C PRO A 509 19.01 32.12 -4.01
N GLY A 510 19.18 32.84 -5.12
CA GLY A 510 18.98 34.28 -5.24
C GLY A 510 17.52 34.73 -5.30
N PHE A 511 16.55 33.85 -5.02
CA PHE A 511 15.16 34.24 -4.93
C PHE A 511 14.94 35.25 -3.79
N PRO A 512 14.14 36.34 -3.97
CA PRO A 512 13.25 36.63 -5.10
C PRO A 512 13.86 37.33 -6.31
N GLU A 513 15.10 37.81 -6.22
CA GLU A 513 15.75 38.60 -7.29
C GLU A 513 16.05 37.75 -8.52
N CYS A 514 16.47 36.51 -8.30
CA CYS A 514 16.67 35.52 -9.36
C CYS A 514 15.71 34.37 -9.20
N ARG A 515 14.81 34.20 -10.17
CA ARG A 515 13.77 33.17 -10.13
C ARG A 515 14.06 31.96 -11.02
N ASN A 516 15.31 31.75 -11.40
CA ASN A 516 15.70 30.67 -12.30
C ASN A 516 15.48 29.29 -11.66
N THR A 517 14.90 28.39 -12.41
CA THR A 517 14.67 26.98 -12.00
C THR A 517 15.02 26.04 -13.14
N LYS A 518 15.60 24.88 -12.82
CA LYS A 518 15.92 23.79 -13.76
C LYS A 518 15.31 22.47 -13.29
N PRO A 519 15.01 21.52 -14.19
CA PRO A 519 14.67 20.16 -13.80
C PRO A 519 15.86 19.52 -13.06
N TYR A 520 15.57 18.80 -11.97
CA TYR A 520 16.56 17.94 -11.34
C TYR A 520 16.72 16.67 -12.18
N LEU A 521 17.93 16.40 -12.69
CA LEU A 521 18.25 15.26 -13.53
C LEU A 521 19.05 14.24 -12.71
N GLU A 522 18.45 13.09 -12.44
CA GLU A 522 19.10 11.98 -11.73
C GLU A 522 20.08 11.29 -12.67
N LYS A 523 21.39 11.47 -12.45
CA LYS A 523 22.46 10.83 -13.19
C LYS A 523 22.59 9.37 -12.78
N ILE A 524 22.70 8.46 -13.74
CA ILE A 524 22.77 7.01 -13.46
C ILE A 524 24.21 6.45 -13.48
N GLY A 525 25.21 7.32 -13.61
CA GLY A 525 26.63 6.94 -13.63
C GLY A 525 27.08 6.24 -14.92
N VAL A 526 26.30 6.34 -16.00
CA VAL A 526 26.61 5.73 -17.30
C VAL A 526 26.78 6.81 -18.36
N LYS A 527 27.84 6.73 -19.15
CA LYS A 527 28.12 7.68 -20.24
C LYS A 527 27.27 7.39 -21.48
N CYS A 528 26.81 8.46 -22.12
CA CYS A 528 26.04 8.36 -23.34
C CYS A 528 26.93 7.80 -24.49
N PRO A 529 26.49 6.74 -25.17
CA PRO A 529 27.29 6.14 -26.28
C PRO A 529 27.38 7.05 -27.50
N LYS A 530 26.53 8.10 -27.61
CA LYS A 530 26.56 9.03 -28.76
C LYS A 530 27.46 10.24 -28.53
N CYS A 531 27.49 10.81 -27.33
CA CYS A 531 28.18 12.08 -27.09
C CYS A 531 29.06 12.11 -25.83
N GLY A 532 29.14 11.02 -25.05
CA GLY A 532 29.96 10.90 -23.84
C GLY A 532 29.47 11.64 -22.62
N LYS A 533 28.36 12.43 -22.68
CA LYS A 533 27.74 13.07 -21.53
C LYS A 533 27.04 12.03 -20.65
N GLU A 534 26.61 12.42 -19.46
CA GLU A 534 25.90 11.53 -18.53
C GLU A 534 24.52 11.11 -19.08
N ILE A 535 24.13 9.87 -18.79
CA ILE A 535 22.75 9.43 -18.98
C ILE A 535 21.95 9.73 -17.72
N VAL A 536 20.77 10.30 -17.92
CA VAL A 536 19.88 10.73 -16.85
C VAL A 536 18.54 10.01 -16.92
N LEU A 537 17.95 9.77 -15.76
CA LEU A 537 16.61 9.24 -15.64
C LEU A 537 15.58 10.36 -15.83
N ARG A 538 14.68 10.19 -16.78
CA ARG A 538 13.56 11.10 -17.04
C ARG A 538 12.23 10.38 -16.91
N ARG A 539 11.15 11.15 -16.82
CA ARG A 539 9.76 10.64 -16.82
C ARG A 539 9.01 11.22 -18.02
N SER A 540 8.30 10.37 -18.74
CA SER A 540 7.39 10.79 -19.80
C SER A 540 6.16 11.50 -19.20
N SER A 541 5.39 12.21 -20.04
CA SER A 541 4.11 12.84 -19.65
C SER A 541 3.09 11.85 -19.05
N LYS A 542 3.23 10.55 -19.36
CA LYS A 542 2.43 9.45 -18.79
C LYS A 542 3.05 8.82 -17.54
N GLY A 543 4.12 9.43 -16.97
CA GLY A 543 4.78 8.98 -15.74
C GLY A 543 5.72 7.78 -15.91
N ARG A 544 5.95 7.25 -17.13
CA ARG A 544 6.89 6.15 -17.36
C ARG A 544 8.33 6.63 -17.31
N LYS A 545 9.19 5.90 -16.59
CA LYS A 545 10.63 6.13 -16.53
C LYS A 545 11.27 5.78 -17.88
N PHE A 546 12.20 6.62 -18.34
CA PHE A 546 13.07 6.37 -19.49
C PHE A 546 14.42 7.04 -19.26
N TYR A 547 15.43 6.60 -19.96
CA TYR A 547 16.78 7.11 -19.86
C TYR A 547 17.11 7.92 -21.10
N SER A 548 17.69 9.09 -20.92
CA SER A 548 18.11 9.94 -22.03
C SER A 548 19.47 10.57 -21.74
N CYS A 549 20.12 11.06 -22.78
CA CYS A 549 21.32 11.86 -22.61
C CYS A 549 20.98 13.18 -21.87
N GLU A 550 21.86 13.61 -20.96
CA GLU A 550 21.80 14.93 -20.31
C GLU A 550 21.78 16.07 -21.35
N GLY A 551 22.46 15.88 -22.48
CA GLY A 551 22.53 16.83 -23.57
C GLY A 551 21.31 16.90 -24.49
N TYR A 552 20.17 16.33 -24.12
CA TYR A 552 18.94 16.49 -24.89
C TYR A 552 18.46 17.95 -24.85
N PRO A 553 18.03 18.60 -25.98
CA PRO A 553 17.71 17.98 -27.29
C PRO A 553 18.88 17.80 -28.26
N ASP A 554 20.07 18.36 -28.02
CA ASP A 554 21.19 18.28 -28.92
C ASP A 554 21.69 16.83 -29.15
N CYS A 555 21.54 15.97 -28.17
CA CYS A 555 21.77 14.54 -28.27
C CYS A 555 20.47 13.78 -28.07
N ASP A 556 20.03 13.06 -29.07
CA ASP A 556 18.74 12.35 -29.12
C ASP A 556 18.77 10.93 -28.54
N PHE A 557 19.81 10.57 -27.77
CA PHE A 557 19.88 9.25 -27.13
C PHE A 557 18.77 9.04 -26.13
N VAL A 558 17.93 8.02 -26.35
CA VAL A 558 16.83 7.60 -25.47
C VAL A 558 16.79 6.08 -25.34
N SER A 559 16.60 5.57 -24.14
CA SER A 559 16.40 4.14 -23.87
C SER A 559 15.29 3.92 -22.84
N TRP A 560 14.45 2.91 -23.07
CA TRP A 560 13.43 2.46 -22.12
C TRP A 560 13.95 1.45 -21.11
N LYS A 561 15.12 0.85 -21.37
CA LYS A 561 15.85 -0.02 -20.44
C LYS A 561 17.03 0.75 -19.86
N ARG A 562 17.41 0.43 -18.62
CA ARG A 562 18.60 1.02 -17.99
C ARG A 562 19.82 0.62 -18.81
N PRO A 563 20.58 1.58 -19.37
CA PRO A 563 21.83 1.28 -20.06
C PRO A 563 22.86 0.74 -19.06
N GLU A 564 23.57 -0.31 -19.45
CA GLU A 564 24.69 -0.86 -18.68
C GLU A 564 25.97 -0.10 -19.00
N ALA A 565 26.86 0.03 -18.02
CA ALA A 565 28.21 0.55 -18.28
C ALA A 565 28.94 -0.39 -19.25
N PRO A 566 29.71 0.13 -20.21
CA PRO A 566 30.54 -0.73 -21.08
C PRO A 566 31.44 -1.59 -20.18
N LYS A 567 31.40 -2.90 -20.36
CA LYS A 567 32.38 -3.79 -19.73
C LYS A 567 33.75 -3.36 -20.24
N GLU A 568 34.66 -2.99 -19.34
CA GLU A 568 36.06 -2.75 -19.68
C GLU A 568 36.58 -4.01 -20.39
N GLN A 569 36.88 -3.87 -21.66
CA GLN A 569 37.63 -4.89 -22.38
C GLN A 569 39.05 -4.89 -21.78
N THR A 570 39.35 -5.86 -20.96
CA THR A 570 40.74 -6.21 -20.63
C THR A 570 41.41 -6.58 -21.93
N GLU A 571 42.18 -5.66 -22.50
CA GLU A 571 43.13 -5.96 -23.58
C GLU A 571 44.16 -6.96 -23.04
N THR A 572 43.96 -8.22 -23.36
CA THR A 572 45.01 -9.22 -23.28
C THR A 572 46.00 -8.92 -24.39
N THR A 573 47.06 -8.16 -24.09
CA THR A 573 48.26 -8.11 -24.89
C THR A 573 48.92 -9.48 -24.86
N GLY A 574 48.56 -10.30 -25.84
CA GLY A 574 49.29 -11.53 -26.16
C GLY A 574 50.51 -11.19 -27.00
N GLU A 575 51.65 -11.01 -26.34
CA GLU A 575 52.94 -11.07 -27.04
C GLU A 575 53.18 -12.52 -27.48
N ALA A 576 53.11 -12.74 -28.79
CA ALA A 576 53.58 -13.94 -29.42
C ALA A 576 55.11 -13.89 -29.47
N VAL A 577 55.79 -14.58 -28.59
CA VAL A 577 57.21 -14.91 -28.77
C VAL A 577 57.31 -16.09 -29.74
N LYS A 578 57.78 -15.81 -30.94
CA LYS A 578 58.38 -16.83 -31.85
C LYS A 578 59.75 -17.21 -31.31
N ASN A 579 59.93 -18.46 -30.94
CA ASN A 579 61.06 -19.29 -31.34
C ASN A 579 60.76 -20.76 -31.09
#